data_d57737829b2aca98fda8fa8adfff4e4d
#
_entry.id   d57737829b2aca98fda8fa8adfff4e4d
#
_cell.length_a   1.000
_cell.length_b   1.000
_cell.length_c   1.000
_cell.angle_alpha   90.00
_cell.angle_beta   90.00
_cell.angle_gamma   90.00
#
_symmetry.space_group_name_H-M   'P 1'
#
loop_
_entity.id
_entity.type
_entity.pdbx_description
1 polymer ?
#
loop_
_entity_poly.entity_id
_entity_poly.type
_entity_poly.pdbx_seq_one_letter_code
_entity_poly.pdbx_strand_id
1 'polypeptide(L)'
;NPWGMYGNLGKNSLNEVGENGESLIVGLLPYGQDGVSVVAKDSNNPAWWLGIGGELTTFDPLRLAFDFAYGKADWGKAANGQDLTRQGWLLSGIAEYKLDYVTPGLIAWYGSGDNSDTMDGSERLPTLSPGWGATTLGWDGAYGISDGAVLSNTPTGTWGVVARLADISFFENLTHTLAVGFYTGTNNTRMVTSGPVGGVESGNVYLTTKDHAWEVNFDSQYKIYENLTLAAEMGFVRLDLDKDVWGSKLSGVDKTAYKVGLNLNYAF
;
A
#
# COMPACT_ATOMS: atom_id res chain seq x y z
N ASN A 1 0.52 -13.62 -17.55
CA ASN A 1 -0.62 -12.93 -18.14
C ASN A 1 -0.30 -11.43 -18.28
N PRO A 2 -0.03 -10.93 -19.50
CA PRO A 2 0.10 -9.48 -19.74
C PRO A 2 -1.28 -8.81 -19.70
N TRP A 3 -1.31 -7.55 -19.25
CA TRP A 3 -2.52 -6.74 -19.23
C TRP A 3 -2.21 -5.28 -19.52
N GLY A 4 -3.22 -4.51 -19.88
CA GLY A 4 -3.11 -3.08 -20.09
C GLY A 4 -4.44 -2.38 -19.83
N MET A 5 -4.37 -1.15 -19.35
CA MET A 5 -5.51 -0.29 -19.10
C MET A 5 -5.23 1.12 -19.60
N TYR A 6 -6.26 1.78 -20.12
CA TYR A 6 -6.21 3.17 -20.54
C TYR A 6 -7.50 3.88 -20.12
N GLY A 7 -7.38 5.12 -19.67
CA GLY A 7 -8.52 5.97 -19.32
C GLY A 7 -8.22 7.44 -19.58
N ASN A 8 -9.28 8.23 -19.77
CA ASN A 8 -9.25 9.68 -19.78
C ASN A 8 -9.99 10.21 -18.54
N LEU A 9 -9.33 11.05 -17.80
CA LEU A 9 -9.84 11.66 -16.58
C LEU A 9 -10.32 13.08 -16.90
N GLY A 10 -11.59 13.33 -16.72
CA GLY A 10 -12.17 14.66 -16.90
C GLY A 10 -11.86 15.60 -15.73
N LYS A 11 -11.94 16.90 -15.93
CA LYS A 11 -11.73 17.92 -14.90
C LYS A 11 -12.63 17.74 -13.65
N ASN A 12 -13.79 17.14 -13.82
CA ASN A 12 -14.74 16.92 -12.72
C ASN A 12 -14.44 15.62 -11.92
N SER A 13 -13.57 14.74 -12.42
CA SER A 13 -13.16 13.52 -11.71
C SER A 13 -12.46 13.82 -10.37
N LEU A 14 -11.90 15.02 -10.22
CA LEU A 14 -11.30 15.50 -8.96
C LEU A 14 -12.35 15.85 -7.89
N ASN A 15 -13.61 16.05 -8.30
CA ASN A 15 -14.71 16.42 -7.40
C ASN A 15 -15.57 15.23 -7.00
N GLU A 16 -15.31 14.05 -7.57
CA GLU A 16 -16.01 12.83 -7.19
C GLU A 16 -15.48 12.37 -5.82
N VAL A 17 -16.37 12.38 -4.86
CA VAL A 17 -16.11 11.89 -3.51
C VAL A 17 -16.76 10.51 -3.43
N GLY A 18 -15.97 9.47 -3.10
CA GLY A 18 -16.49 8.13 -2.87
C GLY A 18 -17.51 8.08 -1.72
N GLU A 19 -18.23 6.99 -1.56
CA GLU A 19 -19.26 6.80 -0.52
C GLU A 19 -18.75 7.09 0.90
N ASN A 20 -17.43 6.97 1.14
CA ASN A 20 -16.78 7.23 2.42
C ASN A 20 -16.05 8.60 2.50
N GLY A 21 -16.28 9.51 1.56
CA GLY A 21 -15.61 10.81 1.55
C GLY A 21 -14.21 10.81 0.92
N GLU A 22 -13.74 9.69 0.39
CA GLU A 22 -12.43 9.57 -0.25
C GLU A 22 -12.49 9.96 -1.72
N SER A 23 -11.52 10.74 -2.18
CA SER A 23 -11.36 11.01 -3.61
C SER A 23 -10.80 9.77 -4.31
N LEU A 24 -11.57 9.18 -5.23
CA LEU A 24 -11.18 8.01 -6.03
C LEU A 24 -9.88 8.18 -6.83
N ILE A 25 -9.34 9.37 -6.88
CA ILE A 25 -8.20 9.71 -7.74
C ILE A 25 -6.97 10.21 -6.99
N VAL A 26 -6.96 10.21 -5.65
CA VAL A 26 -5.78 10.60 -4.86
C VAL A 26 -4.53 9.84 -5.28
N GLY A 27 -4.68 8.56 -5.56
CA GLY A 27 -3.61 7.72 -6.07
C GLY A 27 -3.09 8.08 -7.48
N LEU A 28 -3.76 8.96 -8.21
CA LEU A 28 -3.38 9.44 -9.53
C LEU A 28 -2.67 10.79 -9.50
N LEU A 29 -2.74 11.50 -8.36
CA LEU A 29 -2.08 12.78 -8.19
C LEU A 29 -0.59 12.58 -7.85
N PRO A 30 0.31 13.47 -8.29
CA PRO A 30 1.74 13.35 -8.00
C PRO A 30 2.02 13.41 -6.51
N TYR A 31 1.32 14.26 -5.77
CA TYR A 31 1.47 14.45 -4.32
C TYR A 31 0.10 14.34 -3.69
N GLY A 32 0.02 13.84 -2.46
CA GLY A 32 -1.24 13.68 -1.74
C GLY A 32 -2.05 14.99 -1.64
N GLN A 33 -3.19 14.95 -0.95
CA GLN A 33 -4.14 16.06 -0.88
C GLN A 33 -3.57 17.37 -0.31
N ASP A 34 -2.42 17.34 0.35
CA ASP A 34 -1.86 18.48 1.05
C ASP A 34 -1.22 19.49 0.09
N GLY A 35 -2.02 20.51 -0.25
CA GLY A 35 -1.52 21.80 -0.72
C GLY A 35 -1.32 21.97 -2.21
N VAL A 36 -1.51 20.96 -3.05
CA VAL A 36 -1.51 21.13 -4.50
C VAL A 36 -2.95 21.30 -4.96
N SER A 37 -3.37 22.54 -5.21
CA SER A 37 -4.56 22.83 -6.01
C SER A 37 -4.31 22.32 -7.43
N VAL A 38 -4.64 21.07 -7.68
CA VAL A 38 -4.56 20.48 -9.01
C VAL A 38 -5.65 21.15 -9.85
N VAL A 39 -5.25 22.13 -10.62
CA VAL A 39 -6.11 22.71 -11.64
C VAL A 39 -5.93 21.85 -12.89
N ALA A 40 -6.78 20.83 -13.05
CA ALA A 40 -6.89 20.11 -14.30
C ALA A 40 -7.24 21.11 -15.41
N LYS A 41 -6.25 21.47 -16.23
CA LYS A 41 -6.42 22.49 -17.29
C LYS A 41 -7.30 21.98 -18.42
N ASP A 42 -7.24 20.69 -18.69
CA ASP A 42 -7.92 20.08 -19.83
C ASP A 42 -8.99 19.08 -19.35
N SER A 43 -10.04 18.93 -20.16
CA SER A 43 -11.11 17.98 -19.92
C SER A 43 -10.71 16.51 -20.19
N ASN A 44 -9.49 16.27 -20.69
CA ASN A 44 -8.96 14.96 -21.06
C ASN A 44 -7.53 14.79 -20.56
N ASN A 45 -7.39 14.19 -19.39
CA ASN A 45 -6.09 13.87 -18.82
C ASN A 45 -5.86 12.36 -18.96
N PRO A 46 -4.88 11.94 -19.78
CA PRO A 46 -4.65 10.53 -20.06
C PRO A 46 -4.03 9.83 -18.84
N ALA A 47 -4.53 8.63 -18.57
CA ALA A 47 -3.91 7.71 -17.64
C ALA A 47 -3.86 6.32 -18.27
N TRP A 48 -2.74 5.59 -18.10
CA TRP A 48 -2.57 4.27 -18.65
C TRP A 48 -1.63 3.43 -17.80
N TRP A 49 -1.82 2.11 -17.89
CA TRP A 49 -1.02 1.11 -17.19
C TRP A 49 -0.76 -0.07 -18.10
N LEU A 50 0.43 -0.64 -17.94
CA LEU A 50 0.82 -1.91 -18.53
C LEU A 50 1.39 -2.79 -17.42
N GLY A 51 1.11 -4.08 -17.47
CA GLY A 51 1.64 -5.00 -16.49
C GLY A 51 1.74 -6.44 -16.98
N ILE A 52 2.43 -7.23 -16.20
CA ILE A 52 2.54 -8.67 -16.39
C ILE A 52 2.58 -9.36 -15.03
N GLY A 53 1.66 -10.30 -14.83
CA GLY A 53 1.64 -11.15 -13.66
C GLY A 53 1.73 -12.63 -14.03
N GLY A 54 2.27 -13.41 -13.13
CA GLY A 54 2.41 -14.86 -13.33
C GLY A 54 2.43 -15.63 -12.04
N GLU A 55 2.04 -16.90 -12.14
CA GLU A 55 2.08 -17.86 -11.05
C GLU A 55 2.66 -19.18 -11.53
N LEU A 56 3.56 -19.75 -10.75
CA LEU A 56 4.19 -21.04 -10.97
C LEU A 56 3.80 -21.98 -9.82
N THR A 57 3.02 -22.99 -10.14
CA THR A 57 2.57 -24.05 -9.23
C THR A 57 3.13 -25.41 -9.60
N THR A 58 3.96 -25.49 -10.64
CA THR A 58 4.54 -26.74 -11.17
C THR A 58 5.45 -27.45 -10.16
N PHE A 59 5.99 -26.71 -9.18
CA PHE A 59 6.91 -27.23 -8.17
C PHE A 59 6.20 -27.57 -6.85
N ASP A 60 4.97 -28.09 -6.92
CA ASP A 60 4.22 -28.49 -5.72
C ASP A 60 5.11 -29.21 -4.71
N PRO A 61 5.13 -28.81 -3.44
CA PRO A 61 4.27 -27.85 -2.76
C PRO A 61 4.73 -26.36 -2.77
N LEU A 62 5.70 -26.00 -3.60
CA LEU A 62 6.18 -24.64 -3.76
C LEU A 62 5.28 -23.85 -4.74
N ARG A 63 4.77 -22.70 -4.28
CA ARG A 63 4.05 -21.72 -5.08
C ARG A 63 4.88 -20.44 -5.21
N LEU A 64 5.10 -19.97 -6.43
CA LEU A 64 5.72 -18.68 -6.71
C LEU A 64 4.75 -17.83 -7.53
N ALA A 65 4.56 -16.58 -7.14
CA ALA A 65 3.81 -15.65 -7.95
C ALA A 65 4.51 -14.28 -7.97
N PHE A 66 4.32 -13.55 -9.06
CA PHE A 66 4.84 -12.20 -9.22
C PHE A 66 3.88 -11.33 -10.00
N ASP A 67 3.97 -10.02 -9.78
CA ASP A 67 3.28 -9.00 -10.55
C ASP A 67 4.22 -7.83 -10.79
N PHE A 68 4.24 -7.31 -12.02
CA PHE A 68 4.92 -6.09 -12.41
C PHE A 68 3.91 -5.16 -13.10
N ALA A 69 3.87 -3.92 -12.66
CA ALA A 69 3.06 -2.87 -13.25
C ALA A 69 3.89 -1.61 -13.49
N TYR A 70 3.62 -0.93 -14.59
CA TYR A 70 4.11 0.40 -14.92
C TYR A 70 2.93 1.25 -15.38
N GLY A 71 2.86 2.51 -14.94
CA GLY A 71 1.75 3.38 -15.29
C GLY A 71 2.11 4.85 -15.31
N LYS A 72 1.26 5.64 -15.96
CA LYS A 72 1.36 7.10 -16.04
C LYS A 72 -0.04 7.72 -15.94
N ALA A 73 -0.17 8.75 -15.12
CA ALA A 73 -1.30 9.67 -15.10
C ALA A 73 -0.76 11.09 -15.31
N ASP A 74 -1.30 11.81 -16.31
CA ASP A 74 -0.76 13.11 -16.74
C ASP A 74 -1.84 14.19 -16.63
N TRP A 75 -1.67 15.10 -15.69
CA TRP A 75 -2.58 16.22 -15.43
C TRP A 75 -2.07 17.56 -16.00
N GLY A 76 -0.96 17.52 -16.76
CA GLY A 76 -0.29 18.71 -17.30
C GLY A 76 0.58 19.42 -16.27
N LYS A 77 0.50 20.74 -16.22
CA LYS A 77 1.35 21.59 -15.35
C LYS A 77 0.53 22.53 -14.49
N ALA A 78 0.97 22.69 -13.24
CA ALA A 78 0.44 23.71 -12.33
C ALA A 78 0.81 25.15 -12.81
N ALA A 79 0.16 26.15 -12.24
CA ALA A 79 0.39 27.56 -12.58
C ALA A 79 1.83 28.02 -12.32
N ASN A 80 2.52 27.44 -11.35
CA ASN A 80 3.92 27.70 -10.99
C ASN A 80 4.91 26.95 -11.90
N GLY A 81 4.42 26.17 -12.90
CA GLY A 81 5.24 25.39 -13.83
C GLY A 81 5.57 23.96 -13.35
N GLN A 82 5.15 23.59 -12.13
CA GLN A 82 5.34 22.24 -11.60
C GLN A 82 4.60 21.22 -12.47
N ASP A 83 5.25 20.11 -12.76
CA ASP A 83 4.65 18.99 -13.49
C ASP A 83 3.66 18.24 -12.59
N LEU A 84 2.48 17.97 -13.12
CA LEU A 84 1.42 17.24 -12.43
C LEU A 84 1.30 15.79 -12.94
N THR A 85 2.40 15.22 -13.39
CA THR A 85 2.48 13.83 -13.81
C THR A 85 2.82 12.92 -12.64
N ARG A 86 2.15 11.78 -12.57
CA ARG A 86 2.55 10.66 -11.73
C ARG A 86 2.84 9.46 -12.62
N GLN A 87 4.09 8.97 -12.58
CA GLN A 87 4.57 7.92 -13.48
C GLN A 87 5.59 7.05 -12.78
N GLY A 88 5.32 5.75 -12.68
CA GLY A 88 6.22 4.86 -11.99
C GLY A 88 5.89 3.40 -12.19
N TRP A 89 6.55 2.54 -11.42
CA TRP A 89 6.43 1.10 -11.51
C TRP A 89 6.43 0.42 -10.14
N LEU A 90 5.92 -0.80 -10.12
CA LEU A 90 5.89 -1.71 -8.98
C LEU A 90 6.23 -3.12 -9.45
N LEU A 91 7.10 -3.77 -8.70
CA LEU A 91 7.34 -5.21 -8.79
C LEU A 91 7.01 -5.82 -7.43
N SER A 92 6.20 -6.87 -7.43
CA SER A 92 5.91 -7.64 -6.23
C SER A 92 6.02 -9.13 -6.49
N GLY A 93 6.25 -9.90 -5.44
CA GLY A 93 6.33 -11.35 -5.53
C GLY A 93 6.03 -12.03 -4.20
N ILE A 94 5.60 -13.27 -4.31
CA ILE A 94 5.35 -14.17 -3.19
C ILE A 94 5.94 -15.54 -3.47
N ALA A 95 6.57 -16.12 -2.46
CA ALA A 95 7.00 -17.51 -2.44
C ALA A 95 6.38 -18.20 -1.22
N GLU A 96 5.69 -19.30 -1.41
CA GLU A 96 5.02 -20.07 -0.37
C GLU A 96 5.34 -21.55 -0.51
N TYR A 97 5.51 -22.21 0.62
CA TYR A 97 5.75 -23.66 0.65
C TYR A 97 4.71 -24.32 1.55
N LYS A 98 3.77 -25.05 0.96
CA LYS A 98 2.65 -25.65 1.68
C LYS A 98 3.08 -26.94 2.39
N LEU A 99 3.03 -26.91 3.73
CA LEU A 99 3.18 -28.07 4.59
C LEU A 99 1.81 -28.48 5.17
N ASP A 100 1.75 -29.64 5.83
CA ASP A 100 0.48 -30.18 6.36
C ASP A 100 -0.19 -29.25 7.41
N TYR A 101 0.60 -28.54 8.22
CA TYR A 101 0.10 -27.76 9.35
C TYR A 101 0.46 -26.28 9.29
N VAL A 102 1.21 -25.87 8.29
CA VAL A 102 1.66 -24.48 8.13
C VAL A 102 2.11 -24.22 6.70
N THR A 103 1.89 -23.01 6.23
CA THR A 103 2.38 -22.52 4.94
C THR A 103 3.37 -21.37 5.19
N PRO A 104 4.69 -21.66 5.35
CA PRO A 104 5.68 -20.60 5.37
C PRO A 104 5.72 -19.87 4.03
N GLY A 105 5.81 -18.54 4.09
CA GLY A 105 5.81 -17.69 2.92
C GLY A 105 6.68 -16.44 3.09
N LEU A 106 7.09 -15.89 1.96
CA LEU A 106 7.81 -14.63 1.86
C LEU A 106 7.12 -13.75 0.81
N ILE A 107 6.70 -12.56 1.21
CA ILE A 107 6.20 -11.53 0.32
C ILE A 107 7.28 -10.45 0.21
N ALA A 108 7.56 -9.97 -1.00
CA ALA A 108 8.48 -8.87 -1.21
C ALA A 108 7.99 -7.96 -2.33
N TRP A 109 8.27 -6.67 -2.23
CA TRP A 109 7.95 -5.72 -3.29
C TRP A 109 8.97 -4.59 -3.35
N TYR A 110 9.00 -3.93 -4.48
CA TYR A 110 9.73 -2.68 -4.71
C TYR A 110 8.89 -1.79 -5.64
N GLY A 111 8.50 -0.62 -5.13
CA GLY A 111 7.86 0.44 -5.89
C GLY A 111 8.85 1.57 -6.18
N SER A 112 8.84 2.11 -7.39
CA SER A 112 9.58 3.34 -7.68
C SER A 112 9.12 4.47 -6.77
N GLY A 113 10.05 5.32 -6.37
CA GLY A 113 9.82 6.47 -5.50
C GLY A 113 10.31 7.76 -6.13
N ASP A 114 9.89 8.87 -5.55
CA ASP A 114 10.18 10.20 -6.05
C ASP A 114 11.69 10.51 -6.00
N ASN A 115 12.19 11.14 -7.05
CA ASN A 115 13.58 11.58 -7.16
C ASN A 115 13.84 12.89 -6.38
N SER A 116 14.93 13.59 -6.63
CA SER A 116 15.27 14.84 -5.93
C SER A 116 14.73 16.10 -6.57
N ASP A 117 14.10 16.03 -7.74
CA ASP A 117 13.47 17.17 -8.40
C ASP A 117 12.05 17.32 -7.87
N THR A 118 11.77 18.44 -7.24
CA THR A 118 10.46 18.73 -6.62
C THR A 118 9.46 19.34 -7.60
N MET A 119 9.84 19.49 -8.87
CA MET A 119 9.07 20.18 -9.92
C MET A 119 8.66 19.25 -11.08
N ASP A 120 9.22 18.06 -11.20
CA ASP A 120 9.03 17.16 -12.33
C ASP A 120 7.90 16.10 -12.15
N GLY A 121 7.10 16.22 -11.10
CA GLY A 121 6.01 15.31 -10.81
C GLY A 121 6.39 14.24 -9.79
N SER A 122 5.83 13.04 -9.93
CA SER A 122 6.07 11.91 -9.01
C SER A 122 6.40 10.65 -9.79
N GLU A 123 7.47 9.95 -9.41
CA GLU A 123 7.89 8.68 -10.00
C GLU A 123 7.28 7.46 -9.30
N ARG A 124 6.27 7.65 -8.48
CA ARG A 124 5.49 6.55 -7.90
C ARG A 124 4.45 6.03 -8.90
N LEU A 125 4.20 4.73 -8.87
CA LEU A 125 3.13 4.14 -9.69
C LEU A 125 1.80 4.82 -9.38
N PRO A 126 1.04 5.35 -10.37
CA PRO A 126 -0.32 5.81 -10.15
C PRO A 126 -1.25 4.64 -9.79
N THR A 127 -2.15 4.85 -8.82
CA THR A 127 -3.09 3.83 -8.34
C THR A 127 -4.54 4.32 -8.42
N LEU A 128 -5.44 3.46 -8.88
CA LEU A 128 -6.88 3.74 -8.99
C LEU A 128 -7.65 3.26 -7.77
N SER A 129 -7.29 2.07 -7.29
CA SER A 129 -7.94 1.46 -6.13
C SER A 129 -6.86 1.01 -5.17
N PRO A 130 -6.79 1.58 -3.98
CA PRO A 130 -5.94 1.06 -2.93
C PRO A 130 -6.45 -0.31 -2.48
N GLY A 131 -5.57 -1.19 -2.05
CA GLY A 131 -5.95 -2.55 -1.63
C GLY A 131 -4.74 -3.45 -1.47
N TRP A 132 -3.61 -2.90 -1.03
CA TRP A 132 -2.42 -3.67 -0.74
C TRP A 132 -2.51 -4.28 0.66
N GLY A 133 -2.65 -5.59 0.73
CA GLY A 133 -2.89 -6.34 1.95
C GLY A 133 -1.76 -7.29 2.34
N ALA A 134 -0.50 -6.82 2.38
CA ALA A 134 0.62 -7.67 2.79
C ALA A 134 0.53 -8.10 4.26
N THR A 135 -0.02 -7.25 5.12
CA THR A 135 -0.26 -7.47 6.56
C THR A 135 -1.55 -6.79 7.01
N THR A 136 -2.04 -7.11 8.20
CA THR A 136 -3.37 -6.70 8.70
C THR A 136 -3.40 -5.37 9.44
N LEU A 137 -2.25 -4.78 9.81
CA LEU A 137 -2.19 -3.50 10.51
C LEU A 137 -1.44 -2.43 9.71
N GLY A 138 -0.26 -2.71 9.22
CA GLY A 138 0.53 -1.75 8.44
C GLY A 138 -0.04 -1.50 7.05
N TRP A 139 -0.60 -2.57 6.45
CA TRP A 139 -1.10 -2.58 5.09
C TRP A 139 -2.54 -3.03 5.04
N ASP A 140 -3.46 -2.87 4.65
CA ASP A 140 -4.90 -3.15 4.63
C ASP A 140 -5.27 -4.63 4.35
N GLY A 141 -4.55 -5.57 4.93
CA GLY A 141 -4.74 -7.03 4.73
C GLY A 141 -5.72 -7.70 5.68
N ALA A 142 -6.84 -7.07 6.01
CA ALA A 142 -7.76 -7.49 7.05
C ALA A 142 -8.47 -8.84 6.80
N TYR A 143 -8.70 -9.59 7.86
CA TYR A 143 -9.57 -10.79 7.89
C TYR A 143 -11.05 -10.45 8.14
N GLY A 144 -11.48 -9.24 7.83
CA GLY A 144 -12.86 -8.79 7.98
C GLY A 144 -13.06 -7.58 8.89
N ILE A 145 -12.01 -7.05 9.47
CA ILE A 145 -12.03 -5.76 10.16
C ILE A 145 -11.39 -4.74 9.23
N SER A 146 -12.20 -4.06 8.45
CA SER A 146 -11.75 -2.97 7.58
C SER A 146 -11.68 -1.69 8.42
N ASP A 147 -10.51 -1.42 8.99
CA ASP A 147 -10.24 -0.26 9.84
C ASP A 147 -9.13 0.64 9.30
N GLY A 148 -8.69 0.35 8.07
CA GLY A 148 -7.64 1.08 7.37
C GLY A 148 -6.22 0.64 7.75
N ALA A 149 -5.26 1.08 6.97
CA ALA A 149 -3.85 0.80 7.13
C ALA A 149 -3.15 1.88 7.96
N VAL A 150 -2.19 1.50 8.81
CA VAL A 150 -1.38 2.47 9.58
C VAL A 150 -0.34 3.14 8.69
N LEU A 151 0.27 2.39 7.75
CA LEU A 151 1.30 2.90 6.85
C LEU A 151 0.69 3.40 5.55
N SER A 152 0.09 2.50 4.79
CA SER A 152 -0.55 2.82 3.51
C SER A 152 -1.39 1.63 3.04
N ASN A 153 -2.39 1.92 2.22
CA ASN A 153 -3.14 0.93 1.46
C ASN A 153 -2.58 0.70 0.04
N THR A 154 -1.42 1.29 -0.26
CA THR A 154 -0.71 1.10 -1.52
C THR A 154 0.80 0.98 -1.29
N PRO A 155 1.52 0.06 -1.97
CA PRO A 155 2.96 -0.17 -1.78
C PRO A 155 3.84 0.81 -2.58
N THR A 156 3.26 1.81 -3.24
CA THR A 156 4.00 2.73 -4.12
C THR A 156 4.94 3.63 -3.33
N GLY A 157 6.15 3.84 -3.84
CA GLY A 157 7.16 4.64 -3.13
C GLY A 157 7.77 3.93 -1.93
N THR A 158 7.63 2.59 -1.86
CA THR A 158 8.21 1.77 -0.79
C THR A 158 8.82 0.49 -1.33
N TRP A 159 9.70 -0.13 -0.55
CA TRP A 159 9.98 -1.54 -0.67
C TRP A 159 9.80 -2.22 0.67
N GLY A 160 9.52 -3.50 0.65
CA GLY A 160 9.33 -4.26 1.88
C GLY A 160 9.46 -5.76 1.69
N VAL A 161 9.62 -6.42 2.82
CA VAL A 161 9.66 -7.88 2.92
C VAL A 161 8.82 -8.30 4.11
N VAL A 162 7.96 -9.29 3.92
CA VAL A 162 7.15 -9.92 4.97
C VAL A 162 7.42 -11.42 4.97
N ALA A 163 7.95 -11.92 6.07
CA ALA A 163 7.98 -13.35 6.35
C ALA A 163 6.68 -13.72 7.06
N ARG A 164 5.99 -14.75 6.57
CA ARG A 164 4.74 -15.22 7.19
C ARG A 164 4.71 -16.72 7.39
N LEU A 165 4.02 -17.15 8.42
CA LEU A 165 3.59 -18.52 8.66
C LEU A 165 2.07 -18.50 8.61
N ALA A 166 1.50 -18.86 7.48
CA ALA A 166 0.05 -18.92 7.30
C ALA A 166 -0.47 -20.35 7.54
N ASP A 167 -1.78 -20.49 7.68
CA ASP A 167 -2.47 -21.77 7.85
C ASP A 167 -1.94 -22.61 9.02
N ILE A 168 -1.41 -21.97 10.07
CA ILE A 168 -1.00 -22.69 11.27
C ILE A 168 -2.26 -23.32 11.88
N SER A 169 -2.38 -24.64 11.80
CA SER A 169 -3.58 -25.37 12.21
C SER A 169 -3.22 -26.64 12.98
N PHE A 170 -3.52 -26.63 14.29
CA PHE A 170 -3.39 -27.80 15.17
C PHE A 170 -4.74 -28.32 15.66
N PHE A 171 -5.82 -27.52 15.44
CA PHE A 171 -7.18 -27.86 15.78
C PHE A 171 -8.09 -27.68 14.57
N GLU A 172 -9.09 -28.54 14.46
CA GLU A 172 -10.09 -28.46 13.39
C GLU A 172 -10.78 -27.08 13.37
N ASN A 173 -10.93 -26.53 12.18
CA ASN A 173 -11.59 -25.24 11.93
C ASN A 173 -10.89 -23.99 12.54
N LEU A 174 -9.72 -24.15 13.17
CA LEU A 174 -8.95 -23.03 13.70
C LEU A 174 -7.63 -22.87 12.95
N THR A 175 -7.42 -21.71 12.35
CA THR A 175 -6.19 -21.35 11.67
C THR A 175 -5.60 -20.06 12.21
N HIS A 176 -4.27 -19.98 12.23
CA HIS A 176 -3.54 -18.79 12.63
C HIS A 176 -2.58 -18.36 11.53
N THR A 177 -2.27 -17.08 11.49
CA THR A 177 -1.21 -16.50 10.66
C THR A 177 -0.32 -15.63 11.54
N LEU A 178 0.98 -15.88 11.49
CA LEU A 178 2.01 -15.01 12.06
C LEU A 178 2.74 -14.33 10.92
N ALA A 179 2.84 -13.01 10.93
CA ALA A 179 3.58 -12.22 9.94
C ALA A 179 4.56 -11.27 10.63
N VAL A 180 5.75 -11.15 10.07
CA VAL A 180 6.78 -10.18 10.49
C VAL A 180 7.24 -9.44 9.25
N GLY A 181 7.11 -8.12 9.26
CA GLY A 181 7.42 -7.24 8.14
C GLY A 181 8.50 -6.21 8.45
N PHE A 182 9.28 -5.87 7.42
CA PHE A 182 10.18 -4.73 7.39
C PHE A 182 9.91 -3.92 6.13
N TYR A 183 9.82 -2.59 6.27
CA TYR A 183 9.47 -1.66 5.20
C TYR A 183 10.35 -0.42 5.26
N THR A 184 10.62 0.17 4.08
CA THR A 184 11.28 1.47 3.98
C THR A 184 10.82 2.18 2.72
N GLY A 185 11.02 3.51 2.66
CA GLY A 185 10.68 4.29 1.49
C GLY A 185 11.71 4.21 0.38
N THR A 186 11.26 4.49 -0.84
CA THR A 186 12.11 4.69 -2.02
C THR A 186 12.13 6.16 -2.47
N ASN A 187 11.44 7.03 -1.76
CA ASN A 187 11.32 8.45 -2.07
C ASN A 187 12.52 9.25 -1.57
N ASN A 188 12.95 10.24 -2.36
CA ASN A 188 14.05 11.13 -1.97
C ASN A 188 13.64 12.05 -0.82
N THR A 189 14.55 12.27 0.12
CA THR A 189 14.32 13.12 1.30
C THR A 189 14.02 14.58 0.97
N ARG A 190 14.46 15.09 -0.19
CA ARG A 190 14.16 16.46 -0.63
C ARG A 190 12.68 16.72 -0.83
N MET A 191 11.91 15.70 -1.15
CA MET A 191 10.45 15.83 -1.28
C MET A 191 9.78 16.27 0.03
N VAL A 192 10.37 15.91 1.16
CA VAL A 192 9.94 16.32 2.51
C VAL A 192 10.60 17.60 2.96
N THR A 193 11.91 17.75 2.77
CA THR A 193 12.68 18.89 3.32
C THR A 193 12.44 20.19 2.56
N SER A 194 12.24 20.13 1.25
CA SER A 194 12.13 21.28 0.35
C SER A 194 11.00 21.17 -0.67
N GLY A 195 10.32 20.03 -0.69
CA GLY A 195 9.30 19.69 -1.68
C GLY A 195 7.88 19.80 -1.14
N PRO A 196 6.92 19.25 -1.91
CA PRO A 196 5.50 19.40 -1.65
C PRO A 196 4.94 18.51 -0.52
N VAL A 197 5.73 17.58 0.02
CA VAL A 197 5.25 16.68 1.07
C VAL A 197 5.13 17.42 2.40
N GLY A 198 3.89 17.61 2.86
CA GLY A 198 3.57 18.50 3.99
C GLY A 198 3.71 17.87 5.37
N GLY A 199 3.37 16.60 5.54
CA GLY A 199 3.30 15.97 6.86
C GLY A 199 3.31 14.46 6.84
N VAL A 200 3.15 13.87 8.03
CA VAL A 200 2.96 12.44 8.23
C VAL A 200 1.49 12.24 8.59
N GLU A 201 0.78 11.49 7.76
CA GLU A 201 -0.64 11.19 7.96
C GLU A 201 -0.85 9.67 8.12
N SER A 202 -1.77 9.29 9.00
CA SER A 202 -2.18 7.89 9.16
C SER A 202 -2.83 7.39 7.87
N GLY A 203 -2.50 6.18 7.47
CA GLY A 203 -3.07 5.54 6.28
C GLY A 203 -2.44 5.94 4.94
N ASN A 204 -1.58 6.98 4.93
CA ASN A 204 -0.82 7.42 3.75
C ASN A 204 0.55 7.97 4.14
N VAL A 205 1.30 7.21 4.92
CA VAL A 205 2.63 7.64 5.36
C VAL A 205 3.59 7.65 4.18
N TYR A 206 4.10 8.83 3.85
CA TYR A 206 5.13 9.01 2.83
C TYR A 206 6.50 8.64 3.41
N LEU A 207 7.01 7.45 3.09
CA LEU A 207 8.32 7.01 3.56
C LEU A 207 9.42 7.48 2.61
N THR A 208 10.49 8.06 3.16
CA THR A 208 11.71 8.38 2.42
C THR A 208 12.73 7.25 2.54
N THR A 209 13.81 7.33 1.78
CA THR A 209 14.93 6.35 1.85
C THR A 209 15.64 6.31 3.21
N LYS A 210 15.29 7.21 4.13
CA LYS A 210 15.81 7.28 5.50
C LYS A 210 14.85 6.75 6.55
N ASP A 211 13.61 6.48 6.16
CA ASP A 211 12.55 6.04 7.07
C ASP A 211 12.35 4.52 6.96
N HIS A 212 11.99 3.89 8.07
CA HIS A 212 11.65 2.46 8.06
C HIS A 212 10.59 2.11 9.09
N ALA A 213 9.95 0.97 8.90
CA ALA A 213 8.98 0.43 9.82
C ALA A 213 9.17 -1.07 10.03
N TRP A 214 8.82 -1.53 11.22
CA TRP A 214 8.72 -2.94 11.60
C TRP A 214 7.30 -3.26 12.01
N GLU A 215 6.86 -4.44 11.64
CA GLU A 215 5.52 -4.91 11.97
C GLU A 215 5.54 -6.37 12.40
N VAL A 216 4.66 -6.70 13.35
CA VAL A 216 4.35 -8.07 13.74
C VAL A 216 2.83 -8.20 13.84
N ASN A 217 2.26 -9.18 13.14
CA ASN A 217 0.84 -9.54 13.22
C ASN A 217 0.68 -10.99 13.65
N PHE A 218 -0.37 -11.23 14.46
CA PHE A 218 -0.86 -12.56 14.75
C PHE A 218 -2.38 -12.58 14.61
N ASP A 219 -2.84 -13.24 13.56
CA ASP A 219 -4.24 -13.28 13.19
C ASP A 219 -4.79 -14.70 13.30
N SER A 220 -6.06 -14.83 13.65
CA SER A 220 -6.70 -16.13 13.89
C SER A 220 -8.09 -16.15 13.28
N GLN A 221 -8.48 -17.28 12.70
CA GLN A 221 -9.82 -17.53 12.20
C GLN A 221 -10.35 -18.84 12.74
N TYR A 222 -11.55 -18.82 13.30
CA TYR A 222 -12.27 -20.00 13.77
C TYR A 222 -13.62 -20.13 13.04
N LYS A 223 -13.77 -21.16 12.23
CA LYS A 223 -15.03 -21.51 11.58
C LYS A 223 -15.93 -22.23 12.58
N ILE A 224 -16.90 -21.50 13.13
CA ILE A 224 -17.90 -22.03 14.07
C ILE A 224 -18.88 -22.93 13.30
N TYR A 225 -19.33 -22.46 12.12
CA TYR A 225 -20.15 -23.17 11.16
C TYR A 225 -19.67 -22.82 9.74
N GLU A 226 -20.17 -23.50 8.73
CA GLU A 226 -19.81 -23.24 7.31
C GLU A 226 -20.01 -21.77 6.92
N ASN A 227 -20.99 -21.10 7.51
CA ASN A 227 -21.36 -19.71 7.24
C ASN A 227 -21.09 -18.76 8.41
N LEU A 228 -20.41 -19.17 9.48
CA LEU A 228 -20.12 -18.35 10.64
C LEU A 228 -18.65 -18.48 11.04
N THR A 229 -17.90 -17.41 10.91
CA THR A 229 -16.47 -17.34 11.22
C THR A 229 -16.20 -16.26 12.26
N LEU A 230 -15.50 -16.61 13.33
CA LEU A 230 -14.89 -15.66 14.26
C LEU A 230 -13.46 -15.37 13.80
N ALA A 231 -13.11 -14.09 13.60
CA ALA A 231 -11.77 -13.63 13.30
C ALA A 231 -11.23 -12.78 14.45
N ALA A 232 -9.96 -12.97 14.80
CA ALA A 232 -9.22 -12.14 15.73
C ALA A 232 -7.96 -11.61 15.04
N GLU A 233 -7.73 -10.31 15.10
CA GLU A 233 -6.58 -9.66 14.53
C GLU A 233 -5.79 -8.95 15.64
N MET A 234 -4.49 -9.22 15.71
CA MET A 234 -3.56 -8.58 16.63
C MET A 234 -2.34 -8.11 15.87
N GLY A 235 -1.98 -6.84 16.01
CA GLY A 235 -0.86 -6.25 15.30
C GLY A 235 -0.13 -5.20 16.13
N PHE A 236 1.14 -5.05 15.79
CA PHE A 236 2.04 -4.03 16.31
C PHE A 236 2.90 -3.49 15.16
N VAL A 237 2.90 -2.17 14.99
CA VAL A 237 3.74 -1.45 14.03
C VAL A 237 4.59 -0.44 14.78
N ARG A 238 5.88 -0.41 14.47
CA ARG A 238 6.79 0.66 14.87
C ARG A 238 7.32 1.36 13.65
N LEU A 239 7.10 2.68 13.59
CA LEU A 239 7.55 3.57 12.54
C LEU A 239 8.73 4.41 13.05
N ASP A 240 9.89 4.29 12.40
CA ASP A 240 11.08 5.08 12.66
C ASP A 240 11.31 6.08 11.53
N LEU A 241 10.97 7.33 11.79
CA LEU A 241 11.12 8.46 10.86
C LEU A 241 12.39 9.24 11.18
N ASP A 242 13.16 9.59 10.15
CA ASP A 242 14.41 10.34 10.28
C ASP A 242 14.11 11.78 10.72
N LYS A 243 14.67 12.16 11.89
CA LYS A 243 14.44 13.48 12.48
C LYS A 243 15.04 14.63 11.67
N ASP A 244 16.13 14.38 10.95
CA ASP A 244 16.78 15.40 10.13
C ASP A 244 15.98 15.69 8.86
N VAL A 245 15.21 14.70 8.40
CA VAL A 245 14.31 14.83 7.24
C VAL A 245 13.00 15.51 7.66
N TRP A 246 12.36 14.98 8.68
CA TRP A 246 11.00 15.39 9.05
C TRP A 246 10.92 16.61 9.98
N GLY A 247 11.93 16.81 10.83
CA GLY A 247 12.03 17.97 11.72
C GLY A 247 10.78 18.21 12.57
N SER A 248 10.23 19.42 12.51
CA SER A 248 9.02 19.82 13.25
C SER A 248 7.75 19.12 12.77
N LYS A 249 7.73 18.53 11.57
CA LYS A 249 6.61 17.74 11.02
C LYS A 249 6.32 16.47 11.83
N LEU A 250 7.26 16.06 12.71
CA LEU A 250 7.07 14.93 13.64
C LEU A 250 6.40 15.33 14.95
N SER A 251 6.10 16.59 15.17
CA SER A 251 5.45 17.03 16.42
C SER A 251 4.06 16.42 16.52
N GLY A 252 3.82 15.63 17.57
CA GLY A 252 2.54 14.94 17.80
C GLY A 252 2.35 13.63 17.03
N VAL A 253 3.36 13.17 16.27
CA VAL A 253 3.27 11.87 15.58
C VAL A 253 3.54 10.74 16.56
N ASP A 254 2.59 9.84 16.73
CA ASP A 254 2.81 8.57 17.41
C ASP A 254 3.52 7.59 16.45
N LYS A 255 4.68 7.11 16.88
CA LYS A 255 5.52 6.19 16.08
C LYS A 255 5.18 4.72 16.30
N THR A 256 4.23 4.43 17.16
CA THR A 256 3.85 3.07 17.53
C THR A 256 2.35 2.93 17.42
N ALA A 257 1.90 1.95 16.67
CA ALA A 257 0.51 1.56 16.60
C ALA A 257 0.36 0.09 17.01
N TYR A 258 -0.76 -0.23 17.62
CA TYR A 258 -1.16 -1.60 17.94
C TYR A 258 -2.65 -1.78 17.71
N LYS A 259 -3.02 -3.01 17.38
CA LYS A 259 -4.41 -3.40 17.10
C LYS A 259 -4.73 -4.68 17.86
N VAL A 260 -5.92 -4.73 18.42
CA VAL A 260 -6.60 -5.96 18.84
C VAL A 260 -8.04 -5.84 18.41
N GLY A 261 -8.46 -6.70 17.51
CA GLY A 261 -9.81 -6.70 16.95
C GLY A 261 -10.44 -8.08 16.97
N LEU A 262 -11.76 -8.12 17.14
CA LEU A 262 -12.58 -9.32 16.99
C LEU A 262 -13.71 -9.04 16.03
N ASN A 263 -13.93 -9.94 15.08
CA ASN A 263 -15.00 -9.84 14.10
C ASN A 263 -15.74 -11.16 13.97
N LEU A 264 -17.05 -11.09 13.92
CA LEU A 264 -17.92 -12.24 13.68
C LEU A 264 -18.60 -12.08 12.31
N ASN A 265 -18.15 -12.88 11.35
CA ASN A 265 -18.65 -12.86 9.98
C ASN A 265 -19.72 -13.94 9.78
N TYR A 266 -20.90 -13.53 9.34
CA TYR A 266 -21.98 -14.43 8.95
C TYR A 266 -22.31 -14.23 7.47
N ALA A 267 -22.20 -15.30 6.68
CA ALA A 267 -22.60 -15.32 5.27
C ALA A 267 -23.98 -16.00 5.12
N PHE A 268 -24.95 -15.37 4.47
CA PHE A 268 -26.29 -15.89 4.18
C PHE A 268 -26.53 -16.10 2.70
#